data_f205b7ef3b797412bea23b312479e9ee
#
_entry.id   f205b7ef3b797412bea23b312479e9ee
#
_cell.length_a   1.000
_cell.length_b   1.000
_cell.length_c   1.000
_cell.angle_alpha   90.00
_cell.angle_beta   90.00
_cell.angle_gamma   90.00
#
_symmetry.space_group_name_H-M   'P 1'
#
loop_
_entity.id
_entity.type
_entity.pdbx_description
1 polymer ?
#
loop_
_entity_poly.entity_id
_entity_poly.type
_entity_poly.pdbx_seq_one_letter_code
_entity_poly.pdbx_strand_id
1 'polypeptide(L)'
;MGQYKILDCTLRDGGYYTNWSFENNTVKSLVKALDSVGVDIIELGYKSPKQGGPYRKCNDGFISSIIDFEVNADLAFMIDVKDYINNDRIDESLLMDIIKPSSIFKICRVAAKIDEIQHIPKLVEILKSLGYEVICNLMAVSICTPTSIKEYVNVTSKLNLKAIYIADSYGALYPDDVAIMFKKYKLSGIHTHDNMGLAFANCLSAISNGATYIDGTLTGMGRGVGNVTTEQLLINKGDINNELLSVIITFTKMKQHYGWGTNAIYHTAGKHHIHPLYMQDLNQSNLGSNQLIDVISSLKGQLTYNDSVLKNLKKQKAVVVIPARYSSSRFPGKPLAKINGKEMILHVAEKANQAVSKENVYIATENSKS
;
A
#
# COMPACT_ATOMS: atom_id res chain seq x y z
N MET A 1 -15.06 14.69 -22.89
CA MET A 1 -13.91 14.00 -22.30
C MET A 1 -13.54 12.83 -23.21
N GLY A 2 -12.23 12.48 -23.31
CA GLY A 2 -11.79 11.33 -24.11
C GLY A 2 -12.38 10.02 -23.60
N GLN A 3 -12.57 9.05 -24.50
CA GLN A 3 -13.01 7.70 -24.14
C GLN A 3 -11.86 6.97 -23.42
N TYR A 4 -12.05 6.51 -22.17
CA TYR A 4 -11.08 5.76 -21.40
C TYR A 4 -11.69 4.47 -20.86
N LYS A 5 -10.84 3.50 -20.59
CA LYS A 5 -11.17 2.21 -20.00
C LYS A 5 -10.94 2.25 -18.49
N ILE A 6 -11.85 1.63 -17.73
CA ILE A 6 -11.72 1.50 -16.28
C ILE A 6 -11.20 0.11 -15.96
N LEU A 7 -10.15 0.08 -15.15
CA LEU A 7 -9.63 -1.14 -14.52
C LEU A 7 -9.95 -1.07 -13.03
N ASP A 8 -10.79 -2.00 -12.54
CA ASP A 8 -11.00 -2.16 -11.12
C ASP A 8 -9.95 -3.10 -10.52
N CYS A 9 -9.25 -2.65 -9.50
CA CYS A 9 -8.25 -3.43 -8.78
C CYS A 9 -8.57 -3.60 -7.28
N THR A 10 -9.85 -3.56 -6.91
CA THR A 10 -10.33 -3.64 -5.53
C THR A 10 -9.76 -4.85 -4.78
N LEU A 11 -9.82 -6.04 -5.38
CA LEU A 11 -9.37 -7.27 -4.72
C LEU A 11 -7.85 -7.35 -4.61
N ARG A 12 -7.15 -6.85 -5.62
CA ARG A 12 -5.69 -6.85 -5.63
C ARG A 12 -5.14 -5.87 -4.58
N ASP A 13 -5.56 -4.61 -4.63
CA ASP A 13 -5.01 -3.57 -3.76
C ASP A 13 -5.66 -3.58 -2.36
N GLY A 14 -6.95 -3.91 -2.26
CA GLY A 14 -7.64 -4.09 -0.99
C GLY A 14 -7.14 -5.29 -0.18
N GLY A 15 -6.48 -6.24 -0.83
CA GLY A 15 -5.86 -7.39 -0.18
C GLY A 15 -4.83 -7.03 0.90
N TYR A 16 -4.26 -5.83 0.88
CA TYR A 16 -3.39 -5.33 1.96
C TYR A 16 -4.12 -5.18 3.31
N TYR A 17 -5.45 -5.08 3.32
CA TYR A 17 -6.26 -5.07 4.55
C TYR A 17 -6.76 -6.44 4.96
N THR A 18 -7.05 -7.32 3.98
CA THR A 18 -7.68 -8.63 4.20
C THR A 18 -6.70 -9.78 4.11
N ASN A 19 -5.41 -9.50 3.93
CA ASN A 19 -4.39 -10.51 3.58
C ASN A 19 -4.79 -11.34 2.35
N TRP A 20 -5.44 -10.71 1.34
CA TRP A 20 -5.96 -11.35 0.13
C TRP A 20 -6.92 -12.50 0.41
N SER A 21 -7.69 -12.39 1.50
CA SER A 21 -8.76 -13.31 1.87
C SER A 21 -10.07 -12.54 1.89
N PHE A 22 -10.94 -12.81 0.94
CA PHE A 22 -12.27 -12.23 0.81
C PHE A 22 -13.31 -13.35 0.84
N GLU A 23 -14.50 -13.05 1.32
CA GLU A 23 -15.62 -13.99 1.23
C GLU A 23 -16.01 -14.22 -0.23
N ASN A 24 -16.20 -15.48 -0.62
CA ASN A 24 -16.50 -15.87 -1.99
C ASN A 24 -17.75 -15.17 -2.54
N ASN A 25 -18.80 -15.06 -1.74
CA ASN A 25 -20.03 -14.37 -2.13
C ASN A 25 -19.81 -12.87 -2.36
N THR A 26 -18.98 -12.24 -1.56
CA THR A 26 -18.61 -10.83 -1.74
C THR A 26 -17.87 -10.63 -3.06
N VAL A 27 -16.91 -11.50 -3.38
CA VAL A 27 -16.18 -11.45 -4.66
C VAL A 27 -17.11 -11.72 -5.84
N LYS A 28 -17.96 -12.73 -5.75
CA LYS A 28 -18.94 -13.05 -6.79
C LYS A 28 -19.87 -11.89 -7.09
N SER A 29 -20.37 -11.22 -6.05
CA SER A 29 -21.25 -10.04 -6.17
C SER A 29 -20.49 -8.84 -6.74
N LEU A 30 -19.22 -8.62 -6.30
CA LEU A 30 -18.38 -7.54 -6.82
C LEU A 30 -18.13 -7.70 -8.33
N VAL A 31 -17.68 -8.88 -8.77
CA VAL A 31 -17.39 -9.13 -10.18
C VAL A 31 -18.63 -8.94 -11.04
N LYS A 32 -19.79 -9.50 -10.63
CA LYS A 32 -21.06 -9.29 -11.34
C LYS A 32 -21.43 -7.83 -11.46
N ALA A 33 -21.36 -7.09 -10.35
CA ALA A 33 -21.73 -5.68 -10.33
C ALA A 33 -20.81 -4.82 -11.18
N LEU A 34 -19.49 -5.05 -11.14
CA LEU A 34 -18.52 -4.35 -12.00
C LEU A 34 -18.74 -4.65 -13.48
N ASP A 35 -18.99 -5.92 -13.83
CA ASP A 35 -19.28 -6.33 -15.20
C ASP A 35 -20.58 -5.70 -15.72
N SER A 36 -21.63 -5.67 -14.90
CA SER A 36 -22.96 -5.12 -15.26
C SER A 36 -22.95 -3.61 -15.55
N VAL A 37 -21.98 -2.85 -15.05
CA VAL A 37 -21.80 -1.42 -15.33
C VAL A 37 -20.72 -1.15 -16.38
N GLY A 38 -20.18 -2.19 -17.00
CA GLY A 38 -19.24 -2.08 -18.11
C GLY A 38 -17.83 -1.66 -17.69
N VAL A 39 -17.33 -2.13 -16.54
CA VAL A 39 -15.92 -2.06 -16.20
C VAL A 39 -15.14 -2.91 -17.21
N ASP A 40 -14.08 -2.34 -17.79
CA ASP A 40 -13.37 -2.98 -18.91
C ASP A 40 -12.43 -4.11 -18.44
N ILE A 41 -11.80 -3.95 -17.28
CA ILE A 41 -10.84 -4.91 -16.72
C ILE A 41 -11.07 -5.07 -15.22
N ILE A 42 -11.07 -6.30 -14.71
CA ILE A 42 -11.17 -6.60 -13.27
C ILE A 42 -9.92 -7.35 -12.83
N GLU A 43 -9.12 -6.74 -11.97
CA GLU A 43 -7.90 -7.33 -11.42
C GLU A 43 -8.19 -8.04 -10.10
N LEU A 44 -8.17 -9.36 -10.11
CA LEU A 44 -8.62 -10.18 -8.98
C LEU A 44 -7.58 -10.33 -7.86
N GLY A 45 -6.30 -10.12 -8.14
CA GLY A 45 -5.25 -10.26 -7.14
C GLY A 45 -3.87 -10.45 -7.74
N TYR A 46 -3.07 -11.26 -7.09
CA TYR A 46 -1.70 -11.58 -7.51
C TYR A 46 -1.57 -13.05 -7.94
N LYS A 47 -0.59 -13.35 -8.81
CA LYS A 47 0.10 -14.64 -8.84
C LYS A 47 1.48 -14.42 -8.22
N SER A 48 1.68 -14.77 -6.96
CA SER A 48 2.88 -14.43 -6.18
C SER A 48 3.40 -15.65 -5.39
N PRO A 49 4.74 -15.84 -5.27
CA PRO A 49 5.31 -16.87 -4.42
C PRO A 49 5.09 -16.59 -2.92
N LYS A 50 4.79 -15.34 -2.54
CA LYS A 50 4.62 -14.93 -1.13
C LYS A 50 3.40 -15.56 -0.48
N GLN A 51 3.44 -15.67 0.83
CA GLN A 51 2.30 -16.11 1.65
C GLN A 51 1.16 -15.09 1.60
N GLY A 52 -0.07 -15.57 1.74
CA GLY A 52 -1.29 -14.78 1.74
C GLY A 52 -2.51 -15.64 1.38
N GLY A 53 -3.69 -15.04 1.42
CA GLY A 53 -4.94 -15.67 1.10
C GLY A 53 -5.07 -16.08 -0.39
N PRO A 54 -6.23 -16.66 -0.78
CA PRO A 54 -6.42 -17.24 -2.11
C PRO A 54 -6.20 -16.25 -3.26
N TYR A 55 -6.56 -14.98 -3.06
CA TYR A 55 -6.38 -13.92 -4.07
C TYR A 55 -4.94 -13.40 -4.18
N ARG A 56 -4.03 -13.83 -3.27
CA ARG A 56 -2.58 -13.65 -3.43
C ARG A 56 -1.98 -14.65 -4.41
N LYS A 57 -2.65 -15.77 -4.61
CA LYS A 57 -2.24 -16.86 -5.49
C LYS A 57 -3.00 -16.86 -6.82
N CYS A 58 -4.22 -16.40 -6.84
CA CYS A 58 -5.13 -16.41 -8.00
C CYS A 58 -5.04 -17.72 -8.80
N ASN A 59 -5.17 -18.84 -8.09
CA ASN A 59 -5.19 -20.16 -8.75
C ASN A 59 -6.41 -20.28 -9.63
N ASP A 60 -6.23 -20.70 -10.89
CA ASP A 60 -7.30 -20.75 -11.88
C ASP A 60 -8.48 -21.63 -11.45
N GLY A 61 -8.21 -22.81 -10.87
CA GLY A 61 -9.26 -23.71 -10.38
C GLY A 61 -10.07 -23.10 -9.23
N PHE A 62 -9.40 -22.37 -8.32
CA PHE A 62 -10.07 -21.63 -7.26
C PHE A 62 -10.93 -20.50 -7.84
N ILE A 63 -10.39 -19.68 -8.73
CA ILE A 63 -11.12 -18.55 -9.33
C ILE A 63 -12.33 -19.05 -10.13
N SER A 64 -12.20 -20.14 -10.93
CA SER A 64 -13.33 -20.75 -11.63
C SER A 64 -14.43 -21.23 -10.72
N SER A 65 -14.11 -21.69 -9.52
CA SER A 65 -15.12 -22.14 -8.55
C SER A 65 -15.92 -20.99 -7.94
N ILE A 66 -15.42 -19.76 -8.01
CA ILE A 66 -16.06 -18.55 -7.52
C ILE A 66 -16.79 -17.83 -8.65
N ILE A 67 -16.09 -17.61 -9.77
CA ILE A 67 -16.63 -16.98 -10.99
C ILE A 67 -17.12 -18.09 -11.91
N ASP A 68 -18.29 -18.61 -11.61
CA ASP A 68 -18.98 -19.73 -12.30
C ASP A 68 -20.03 -19.22 -13.31
N PHE A 69 -19.85 -17.98 -13.79
CA PHE A 69 -20.74 -17.29 -14.73
C PHE A 69 -19.91 -16.55 -15.78
N GLU A 70 -20.56 -16.18 -16.88
CA GLU A 70 -19.93 -15.42 -17.96
C GLU A 70 -19.62 -13.99 -17.50
N VAL A 71 -18.40 -13.51 -17.83
CA VAL A 71 -17.92 -12.16 -17.54
C VAL A 71 -17.43 -11.53 -18.84
N ASN A 72 -17.94 -10.35 -19.17
CA ASN A 72 -17.54 -9.60 -20.37
C ASN A 72 -16.23 -8.84 -20.16
N ALA A 73 -15.97 -8.41 -18.93
CA ALA A 73 -14.72 -7.73 -18.56
C ALA A 73 -13.51 -8.66 -18.70
N ASP A 74 -12.39 -8.13 -19.17
CA ASP A 74 -11.12 -8.87 -19.17
C ASP A 74 -10.65 -9.12 -17.72
N LEU A 75 -10.44 -10.37 -17.32
CA LEU A 75 -9.90 -10.69 -16.00
C LEU A 75 -8.37 -10.57 -15.99
N ALA A 76 -7.84 -9.94 -14.97
CA ALA A 76 -6.42 -9.68 -14.79
C ALA A 76 -5.88 -10.14 -13.43
N PHE A 77 -4.59 -10.40 -13.38
CA PHE A 77 -3.81 -10.54 -12.15
C PHE A 77 -2.52 -9.73 -12.26
N MET A 78 -1.92 -9.43 -11.10
CA MET A 78 -0.64 -8.72 -11.01
C MET A 78 0.49 -9.63 -10.57
N ILE A 79 1.71 -9.31 -11.00
CA ILE A 79 2.96 -9.83 -10.44
C ILE A 79 3.90 -8.68 -10.11
N ASP A 80 4.67 -8.82 -9.04
CA ASP A 80 5.80 -7.94 -8.71
C ASP A 80 7.07 -8.52 -9.35
N VAL A 81 7.79 -7.74 -10.15
CA VAL A 81 9.04 -8.18 -10.81
C VAL A 81 10.04 -8.76 -9.82
N LYS A 82 10.24 -8.08 -8.68
CA LYS A 82 11.16 -8.50 -7.62
C LYS A 82 10.90 -9.90 -7.05
N ASP A 83 9.64 -10.37 -7.14
CA ASP A 83 9.26 -11.68 -6.58
C ASP A 83 9.78 -12.84 -7.44
N TYR A 84 10.25 -12.53 -8.66
CA TYR A 84 10.76 -13.47 -9.65
C TYR A 84 12.22 -13.20 -10.04
N ILE A 85 12.94 -12.38 -9.26
CA ILE A 85 14.38 -12.15 -9.46
C ILE A 85 15.17 -13.04 -8.49
N ASN A 86 16.13 -13.77 -9.04
CA ASN A 86 17.13 -14.55 -8.30
C ASN A 86 18.49 -14.28 -8.91
N ASN A 87 19.49 -13.88 -8.10
CA ASN A 87 20.84 -13.54 -8.57
C ASN A 87 20.86 -12.59 -9.78
N ASP A 88 20.10 -11.51 -9.68
CA ASP A 88 19.95 -10.46 -10.72
C ASP A 88 19.45 -10.97 -12.07
N ARG A 89 18.69 -12.06 -12.09
CA ARG A 89 18.05 -12.63 -13.27
C ARG A 89 16.63 -13.07 -12.97
N ILE A 90 15.79 -13.16 -13.99
CA ILE A 90 14.46 -13.77 -13.83
C ILE A 90 14.63 -15.27 -13.53
N ASP A 91 14.06 -15.73 -12.44
CA ASP A 91 13.92 -17.14 -12.11
C ASP A 91 12.77 -17.72 -12.95
N GLU A 92 13.13 -18.18 -14.16
CA GLU A 92 12.17 -18.73 -15.11
C GLU A 92 11.49 -19.99 -14.57
N SER A 93 12.20 -20.78 -13.76
CA SER A 93 11.64 -22.00 -13.17
C SER A 93 10.52 -21.64 -12.18
N LEU A 94 10.78 -20.74 -11.25
CA LEU A 94 9.78 -20.24 -10.30
C LEU A 94 8.61 -19.58 -11.03
N LEU A 95 8.90 -18.74 -12.04
CA LEU A 95 7.87 -18.06 -12.83
C LEU A 95 6.95 -19.08 -13.52
N MET A 96 7.53 -20.06 -14.22
CA MET A 96 6.80 -21.09 -14.96
C MET A 96 6.10 -22.10 -14.04
N ASP A 97 6.52 -22.24 -12.77
CA ASP A 97 5.82 -23.06 -11.80
C ASP A 97 4.51 -22.40 -11.34
N ILE A 98 4.54 -21.09 -11.11
CA ILE A 98 3.40 -20.32 -10.59
C ILE A 98 2.46 -19.86 -11.69
N ILE A 99 2.99 -19.42 -12.85
CA ILE A 99 2.22 -18.85 -13.94
C ILE A 99 2.13 -19.84 -15.09
N LYS A 100 0.93 -20.34 -15.32
CA LYS A 100 0.61 -21.28 -16.40
C LYS A 100 -0.31 -20.60 -17.43
N PRO A 101 -0.44 -21.10 -18.67
CA PRO A 101 -1.51 -20.67 -19.56
C PRO A 101 -2.86 -20.73 -18.85
N SER A 102 -3.70 -19.74 -19.07
CA SER A 102 -4.98 -19.61 -18.38
C SER A 102 -6.11 -19.46 -19.38
N SER A 103 -7.25 -20.10 -19.10
CA SER A 103 -8.51 -19.86 -19.81
C SER A 103 -9.37 -18.77 -19.16
N ILE A 104 -8.97 -18.31 -17.97
CA ILE A 104 -9.72 -17.35 -17.16
C ILE A 104 -9.10 -15.96 -17.27
N PHE A 105 -7.80 -15.88 -17.02
CA PHE A 105 -7.07 -14.62 -17.04
C PHE A 105 -6.54 -14.32 -18.44
N LYS A 106 -6.92 -13.16 -18.96
CA LYS A 106 -6.42 -12.66 -20.24
C LYS A 106 -5.19 -11.75 -20.07
N ILE A 107 -5.13 -11.03 -18.95
CA ILE A 107 -4.16 -9.96 -18.73
C ILE A 107 -3.27 -10.28 -17.53
N CYS A 108 -1.94 -10.13 -17.72
CA CYS A 108 -0.97 -10.07 -16.64
C CYS A 108 -0.45 -8.64 -16.50
N ARG A 109 -0.53 -8.07 -15.30
CA ARG A 109 0.06 -6.76 -14.98
C ARG A 109 1.39 -6.96 -14.26
N VAL A 110 2.42 -6.32 -14.78
CA VAL A 110 3.80 -6.39 -14.29
C VAL A 110 4.12 -5.11 -13.54
N ALA A 111 4.22 -5.20 -12.22
CA ALA A 111 4.61 -4.07 -11.37
C ALA A 111 6.13 -4.09 -11.16
N ALA A 112 6.80 -3.01 -11.55
CA ALA A 112 8.25 -2.86 -11.44
C ALA A 112 8.62 -1.54 -10.76
N LYS A 113 9.68 -1.54 -9.96
CA LYS A 113 10.38 -0.34 -9.56
C LYS A 113 11.41 0.04 -10.62
N ILE A 114 11.97 1.23 -10.48
CA ILE A 114 12.95 1.75 -11.46
C ILE A 114 14.22 0.92 -11.55
N ASP A 115 14.66 0.34 -10.46
CA ASP A 115 15.82 -0.54 -10.36
C ASP A 115 15.57 -1.98 -10.86
N GLU A 116 14.34 -2.27 -11.27
CA GLU A 116 13.92 -3.60 -11.77
C GLU A 116 13.60 -3.61 -13.28
N ILE A 117 13.63 -2.45 -13.95
CA ILE A 117 13.14 -2.31 -15.34
C ILE A 117 13.93 -3.13 -16.36
N GLN A 118 15.21 -3.43 -16.11
CA GLN A 118 16.03 -4.26 -16.97
C GLN A 118 15.51 -5.70 -17.09
N HIS A 119 14.71 -6.16 -16.14
CA HIS A 119 14.14 -7.51 -16.13
C HIS A 119 12.78 -7.60 -16.86
N ILE A 120 12.14 -6.46 -17.12
CA ILE A 120 10.81 -6.41 -17.79
C ILE A 120 10.81 -7.11 -19.15
N PRO A 121 11.81 -6.89 -20.05
CA PRO A 121 11.76 -7.51 -21.39
C PRO A 121 11.67 -9.03 -21.34
N LYS A 122 12.50 -9.67 -20.53
CA LYS A 122 12.51 -11.13 -20.39
C LYS A 122 11.19 -11.65 -19.79
N LEU A 123 10.68 -10.97 -18.80
CA LEU A 123 9.44 -11.33 -18.13
C LEU A 123 8.24 -11.22 -19.09
N VAL A 124 8.19 -10.14 -19.87
CA VAL A 124 7.14 -9.92 -20.89
C VAL A 124 7.21 -10.98 -21.99
N GLU A 125 8.41 -11.35 -22.46
CA GLU A 125 8.61 -12.43 -23.43
C GLU A 125 7.96 -13.73 -22.95
N ILE A 126 8.26 -14.15 -21.72
CA ILE A 126 7.70 -15.39 -21.15
C ILE A 126 6.18 -15.28 -20.98
N LEU A 127 5.66 -14.19 -20.41
CA LEU A 127 4.22 -14.02 -20.21
C LEU A 127 3.45 -14.05 -21.53
N LYS A 128 3.98 -13.45 -22.59
CA LYS A 128 3.37 -13.48 -23.93
C LYS A 128 3.42 -14.88 -24.54
N SER A 129 4.48 -15.64 -24.32
CA SER A 129 4.56 -17.04 -24.78
C SER A 129 3.53 -17.94 -24.08
N LEU A 130 3.07 -17.56 -22.89
CA LEU A 130 1.99 -18.20 -22.14
C LEU A 130 0.58 -17.72 -22.57
N GLY A 131 0.48 -16.79 -23.55
CA GLY A 131 -0.76 -16.30 -24.11
C GLY A 131 -1.35 -15.05 -23.44
N TYR A 132 -0.65 -14.43 -22.48
CA TYR A 132 -1.14 -13.24 -21.80
C TYR A 132 -0.92 -11.96 -22.62
N GLU A 133 -1.90 -11.06 -22.59
CA GLU A 133 -1.68 -9.64 -22.84
C GLU A 133 -1.00 -9.02 -21.61
N VAL A 134 0.01 -8.18 -21.82
CA VAL A 134 0.81 -7.64 -20.73
C VAL A 134 0.64 -6.13 -20.60
N ILE A 135 0.44 -5.68 -19.36
CA ILE A 135 0.47 -4.28 -18.95
C ILE A 135 1.66 -4.10 -18.02
N CYS A 136 2.51 -3.10 -18.28
CA CYS A 136 3.63 -2.76 -17.39
C CYS A 136 3.31 -1.52 -16.57
N ASN A 137 3.63 -1.56 -15.27
CA ASN A 137 3.29 -0.55 -14.29
C ASN A 137 4.54 -0.10 -13.53
N LEU A 138 5.04 1.13 -13.80
CA LEU A 138 6.14 1.72 -13.04
C LEU A 138 5.64 2.19 -11.69
N MET A 139 6.07 1.53 -10.62
CA MET A 139 5.72 1.88 -9.24
C MET A 139 6.49 3.10 -8.74
N ALA A 140 5.90 3.83 -7.79
CA ALA A 140 6.53 4.94 -7.06
C ALA A 140 7.04 6.06 -7.99
N VAL A 141 6.28 6.39 -9.04
CA VAL A 141 6.70 7.35 -10.06
C VAL A 141 7.01 8.74 -9.51
N SER A 142 6.37 9.16 -8.42
CA SER A 142 6.57 10.48 -7.78
C SER A 142 7.97 10.68 -7.19
N ILE A 143 8.74 9.60 -6.97
CA ILE A 143 10.15 9.66 -6.53
C ILE A 143 11.14 9.31 -7.64
N CYS A 144 10.67 9.07 -8.86
CA CYS A 144 11.51 8.80 -10.01
C CYS A 144 12.04 10.08 -10.65
N THR A 145 13.25 10.04 -11.17
CA THR A 145 13.80 11.15 -11.96
C THR A 145 13.21 11.16 -13.37
N PRO A 146 13.16 12.33 -14.05
CA PRO A 146 12.72 12.38 -15.45
C PRO A 146 13.54 11.46 -16.39
N THR A 147 14.81 11.24 -16.09
CA THR A 147 15.68 10.33 -16.86
C THR A 147 15.25 8.88 -16.70
N SER A 148 14.99 8.45 -15.47
CA SER A 148 14.55 7.07 -15.20
C SER A 148 13.15 6.78 -15.73
N ILE A 149 12.22 7.74 -15.69
CA ILE A 149 10.91 7.58 -16.35
C ILE A 149 11.08 7.42 -17.88
N LYS A 150 11.97 8.23 -18.49
CA LYS A 150 12.27 8.12 -19.91
C LYS A 150 12.86 6.75 -20.25
N GLU A 151 13.74 6.22 -19.41
CA GLU A 151 14.34 4.89 -19.59
C GLU A 151 13.27 3.80 -19.53
N TYR A 152 12.40 3.81 -18.52
CA TYR A 152 11.26 2.89 -18.44
C TYR A 152 10.40 2.90 -19.70
N VAL A 153 10.03 4.09 -20.20
CA VAL A 153 9.23 4.22 -21.41
C VAL A 153 9.99 3.71 -22.65
N ASN A 154 11.30 3.98 -22.74
CA ASN A 154 12.14 3.49 -23.85
C ASN A 154 12.22 1.95 -23.86
N VAL A 155 12.29 1.31 -22.70
CA VAL A 155 12.29 -0.15 -22.59
C VAL A 155 10.90 -0.69 -22.96
N THR A 156 9.85 -0.21 -22.33
CA THR A 156 8.50 -0.77 -22.44
C THR A 156 7.84 -0.50 -23.78
N SER A 157 8.12 0.63 -24.45
CA SER A 157 7.54 0.96 -25.76
C SER A 157 7.95 0.02 -26.89
N LYS A 158 9.01 -0.77 -26.70
CA LYS A 158 9.50 -1.77 -27.67
C LYS A 158 8.85 -3.15 -27.52
N LEU A 159 8.06 -3.38 -26.47
CA LEU A 159 7.62 -4.72 -26.06
C LEU A 159 6.22 -5.08 -26.57
N ASN A 160 5.57 -4.23 -27.38
CA ASN A 160 4.19 -4.46 -27.84
C ASN A 160 3.25 -4.82 -26.68
N LEU A 161 3.17 -3.93 -25.69
CA LEU A 161 2.33 -4.07 -24.50
C LEU A 161 0.89 -3.61 -24.78
N LYS A 162 -0.08 -4.15 -24.02
CA LYS A 162 -1.46 -3.65 -24.01
C LYS A 162 -1.52 -2.20 -23.50
N ALA A 163 -0.74 -1.90 -22.47
CA ALA A 163 -0.65 -0.55 -21.91
C ALA A 163 0.65 -0.33 -21.12
N ILE A 164 1.10 0.92 -21.07
CA ILE A 164 2.24 1.39 -20.27
C ILE A 164 1.70 2.33 -19.20
N TYR A 165 1.86 1.95 -17.95
CA TYR A 165 1.32 2.62 -16.78
C TYR A 165 2.39 3.28 -15.91
N ILE A 166 1.96 4.31 -15.19
CA ILE A 166 2.64 4.83 -14.01
C ILE A 166 1.75 4.68 -12.77
N ALA A 167 2.36 4.44 -11.62
CA ALA A 167 1.66 4.37 -10.35
C ALA A 167 2.20 5.43 -9.38
N ASP A 168 1.32 6.30 -8.91
CA ASP A 168 1.58 7.23 -7.81
C ASP A 168 1.43 6.51 -6.47
N SER A 169 2.41 5.64 -6.18
CA SER A 169 2.39 4.77 -4.99
C SER A 169 2.43 5.53 -3.66
N TYR A 170 2.84 6.80 -3.69
CA TYR A 170 2.90 7.68 -2.51
C TYR A 170 1.70 8.61 -2.41
N GLY A 171 0.85 8.68 -3.45
CA GLY A 171 -0.22 9.66 -3.56
C GLY A 171 0.30 11.09 -3.45
N ALA A 172 1.45 11.37 -4.08
CA ALA A 172 2.24 12.59 -3.93
C ALA A 172 2.20 13.51 -5.17
N LEU A 173 1.63 13.06 -6.28
CA LEU A 173 1.54 13.83 -7.51
C LEU A 173 0.42 14.87 -7.44
N TYR A 174 0.67 16.01 -8.05
CA TYR A 174 -0.35 17.01 -8.37
C TYR A 174 -0.86 16.83 -9.82
N PRO A 175 -2.06 17.35 -10.16
CA PRO A 175 -2.62 17.26 -11.52
C PRO A 175 -1.67 17.80 -12.61
N ASP A 176 -0.90 18.84 -12.31
CA ASP A 176 0.08 19.41 -13.25
C ASP A 176 1.25 18.47 -13.49
N ASP A 177 1.74 17.75 -12.47
CA ASP A 177 2.78 16.74 -12.63
C ASP A 177 2.31 15.64 -13.58
N VAL A 178 1.08 15.17 -13.39
CA VAL A 178 0.44 14.16 -14.24
C VAL A 178 0.32 14.67 -15.68
N ALA A 179 -0.16 15.91 -15.88
CA ALA A 179 -0.26 16.51 -17.19
C ALA A 179 1.08 16.58 -17.92
N ILE A 180 2.14 16.99 -17.21
CA ILE A 180 3.51 17.04 -17.74
C ILE A 180 3.98 15.65 -18.16
N MET A 181 3.76 14.62 -17.32
CA MET A 181 4.18 13.24 -17.60
C MET A 181 3.48 12.69 -18.85
N PHE A 182 2.15 12.83 -18.96
CA PHE A 182 1.39 12.30 -20.10
C PHE A 182 1.69 13.04 -21.40
N LYS A 183 1.94 14.35 -21.36
CA LYS A 183 2.38 15.13 -22.54
C LYS A 183 3.78 14.74 -23.00
N LYS A 184 4.69 14.42 -22.06
CA LYS A 184 6.11 14.18 -22.35
C LYS A 184 6.39 12.74 -22.74
N TYR A 185 5.67 11.78 -22.18
CA TYR A 185 5.92 10.36 -22.33
C TYR A 185 4.74 9.65 -22.96
N LYS A 186 5.01 8.56 -23.70
CA LYS A 186 3.95 7.71 -24.28
C LYS A 186 3.37 6.78 -23.20
N LEU A 187 2.59 7.34 -22.30
CA LEU A 187 1.90 6.62 -21.24
C LEU A 187 0.47 6.31 -21.68
N SER A 188 -0.03 5.15 -21.28
CA SER A 188 -1.40 4.72 -21.60
C SER A 188 -2.32 4.75 -20.38
N GLY A 189 -1.79 4.61 -19.16
CA GLY A 189 -2.62 4.51 -17.98
C GLY A 189 -1.96 5.02 -16.70
N ILE A 190 -2.80 5.20 -15.69
CA ILE A 190 -2.40 5.68 -14.37
C ILE A 190 -3.11 4.91 -13.25
N HIS A 191 -2.35 4.64 -12.18
CA HIS A 191 -2.84 4.15 -10.89
C HIS A 191 -2.51 5.19 -9.81
N THR A 192 -3.54 5.70 -9.12
CA THR A 192 -3.39 6.83 -8.18
C THR A 192 -3.81 6.44 -6.79
N HIS A 193 -2.92 6.69 -5.78
CA HIS A 193 -3.29 6.69 -4.38
C HIS A 193 -3.80 8.05 -3.92
N ASP A 194 -4.67 8.07 -2.91
CA ASP A 194 -5.43 9.26 -2.49
C ASP A 194 -4.86 9.94 -1.24
N ASN A 195 -3.55 9.86 -1.02
CA ASN A 195 -2.91 10.42 0.18
C ASN A 195 -3.22 11.90 0.38
N MET A 196 -3.18 12.70 -0.67
CA MET A 196 -3.46 14.13 -0.64
C MET A 196 -4.90 14.51 -1.02
N GLY A 197 -5.80 13.53 -1.21
CA GLY A 197 -7.16 13.78 -1.70
C GLY A 197 -7.21 14.22 -3.18
N LEU A 198 -6.17 13.93 -3.96
CA LEU A 198 -6.02 14.37 -5.36
C LEU A 198 -6.15 13.24 -6.37
N ALA A 199 -6.42 12.01 -5.94
CA ALA A 199 -6.43 10.84 -6.83
C ALA A 199 -7.40 11.03 -8.02
N PHE A 200 -8.62 11.49 -7.78
CA PHE A 200 -9.59 11.72 -8.84
C PHE A 200 -9.17 12.87 -9.76
N ALA A 201 -8.68 13.98 -9.21
CA ALA A 201 -8.18 15.11 -10.01
C ALA A 201 -6.97 14.70 -10.89
N ASN A 202 -6.08 13.87 -10.38
CA ASN A 202 -4.96 13.28 -11.11
C ASN A 202 -5.44 12.38 -12.26
N CYS A 203 -6.48 11.56 -12.04
CA CYS A 203 -7.11 10.77 -13.10
C CYS A 203 -7.72 11.66 -14.20
N LEU A 204 -8.44 12.71 -13.84
CA LEU A 204 -9.01 13.66 -14.81
C LEU A 204 -7.91 14.36 -15.61
N SER A 205 -6.81 14.74 -14.96
CA SER A 205 -5.63 15.31 -15.63
C SER A 205 -5.01 14.31 -16.62
N ALA A 206 -4.85 13.04 -16.23
CA ALA A 206 -4.34 11.98 -17.10
C ALA A 206 -5.26 11.79 -18.34
N ILE A 207 -6.58 11.68 -18.12
CA ILE A 207 -7.58 11.52 -19.20
C ILE A 207 -7.50 12.69 -20.19
N SER A 208 -7.45 13.93 -19.68
CA SER A 208 -7.36 15.13 -20.51
C SER A 208 -6.06 15.22 -21.31
N ASN A 209 -5.02 14.46 -20.91
CA ASN A 209 -3.73 14.41 -21.57
C ASN A 209 -3.43 13.05 -22.27
N GLY A 210 -4.49 12.27 -22.56
CA GLY A 210 -4.40 11.10 -23.43
C GLY A 210 -4.30 9.74 -22.76
N ALA A 211 -4.53 9.65 -21.44
CA ALA A 211 -4.67 8.36 -20.78
C ALA A 211 -5.88 7.59 -21.34
N THR A 212 -5.68 6.33 -21.67
CA THR A 212 -6.70 5.41 -22.19
C THR A 212 -7.15 4.38 -21.18
N TYR A 213 -6.43 4.25 -20.07
CA TYR A 213 -6.75 3.32 -18.97
C TYR A 213 -6.60 4.04 -17.63
N ILE A 214 -7.57 3.86 -16.74
CA ILE A 214 -7.56 4.42 -15.38
C ILE A 214 -7.88 3.32 -14.39
N ASP A 215 -7.02 3.15 -13.39
CA ASP A 215 -7.29 2.24 -12.27
C ASP A 215 -8.20 2.91 -11.24
N GLY A 216 -9.11 2.13 -10.68
CA GLY A 216 -9.92 2.49 -9.52
C GLY A 216 -10.13 1.30 -8.60
N THR A 217 -10.63 1.58 -7.40
CA THR A 217 -11.07 0.55 -6.46
C THR A 217 -12.39 0.94 -5.83
N LEU A 218 -13.24 -0.03 -5.55
CA LEU A 218 -14.55 0.25 -4.97
C LEU A 218 -14.39 0.87 -3.58
N THR A 219 -15.07 1.98 -3.32
CA THR A 219 -14.95 2.82 -2.11
C THR A 219 -13.53 3.29 -1.79
N GLY A 220 -12.63 3.21 -2.77
CA GLY A 220 -11.22 3.54 -2.61
C GLY A 220 -10.42 2.50 -1.83
N MET A 221 -10.88 1.24 -1.73
CA MET A 221 -10.17 0.20 -0.96
C MET A 221 -8.81 -0.10 -1.55
N GLY A 222 -7.74 0.13 -0.80
CA GLY A 222 -6.36 -0.13 -1.26
C GLY A 222 -5.34 0.12 -0.18
N ARG A 223 -4.09 -0.21 -0.47
CA ARG A 223 -2.98 -0.08 0.47
C ARG A 223 -2.93 1.33 1.11
N GLY A 224 -2.80 1.39 2.43
CA GLY A 224 -2.70 2.63 3.18
C GLY A 224 -3.99 3.45 3.11
N VAL A 225 -3.95 4.59 2.46
CA VAL A 225 -5.10 5.48 2.28
C VAL A 225 -6.12 4.94 1.29
N GLY A 226 -5.66 4.11 0.34
CA GLY A 226 -6.45 3.66 -0.80
C GLY A 226 -6.27 4.51 -2.06
N ASN A 227 -7.20 4.36 -3.00
CA ASN A 227 -7.09 4.82 -4.39
C ASN A 227 -8.26 5.75 -4.78
N VAL A 228 -8.24 6.26 -6.01
CA VAL A 228 -9.45 6.82 -6.62
C VAL A 228 -10.55 5.77 -6.62
N THR A 229 -11.79 6.18 -6.40
CA THR A 229 -12.89 5.21 -6.34
C THR A 229 -13.39 4.85 -7.74
N THR A 230 -13.66 3.56 -7.96
CA THR A 230 -14.24 3.06 -9.22
C THR A 230 -15.59 3.73 -9.50
N GLU A 231 -16.40 3.94 -8.48
CA GLU A 231 -17.68 4.63 -8.63
C GLU A 231 -17.56 6.09 -9.09
N GLN A 232 -16.53 6.85 -8.65
CA GLN A 232 -16.27 8.20 -9.17
C GLN A 232 -15.94 8.18 -10.66
N LEU A 233 -15.14 7.21 -11.10
CA LEU A 233 -14.77 7.05 -12.51
C LEU A 233 -15.98 6.66 -13.37
N LEU A 234 -16.84 5.77 -12.86
CA LEU A 234 -18.06 5.34 -13.55
C LEU A 234 -19.07 6.50 -13.67
N ILE A 235 -19.35 7.21 -12.58
CA ILE A 235 -20.25 8.37 -12.57
C ILE A 235 -19.73 9.48 -13.51
N ASN A 236 -18.41 9.65 -13.61
CA ASN A 236 -17.83 10.61 -14.56
C ASN A 236 -18.00 10.19 -16.04
N LYS A 237 -18.17 8.87 -16.34
CA LYS A 237 -18.48 8.35 -17.69
C LYS A 237 -19.98 8.33 -18.00
N GLY A 238 -20.81 8.17 -16.98
CA GLY A 238 -22.25 7.98 -17.10
C GLY A 238 -22.90 7.85 -15.74
N ASP A 239 -23.48 6.68 -15.45
CA ASP A 239 -24.17 6.42 -14.20
C ASP A 239 -23.83 5.03 -13.66
N ILE A 240 -24.22 4.75 -12.43
CA ILE A 240 -24.10 3.46 -11.76
C ILE A 240 -25.46 2.85 -11.51
N ASN A 241 -25.54 1.50 -11.52
CA ASN A 241 -26.80 0.79 -11.31
C ASN A 241 -27.00 0.35 -9.85
N ASN A 242 -28.21 -0.16 -9.54
CA ASN A 242 -28.57 -0.60 -8.19
C ASN A 242 -27.75 -1.81 -7.71
N GLU A 243 -27.27 -2.65 -8.63
CA GLU A 243 -26.45 -3.82 -8.30
C GLU A 243 -25.11 -3.34 -7.73
N LEU A 244 -24.44 -2.40 -8.41
CA LEU A 244 -23.20 -1.82 -7.92
C LEU A 244 -23.41 -1.03 -6.61
N LEU A 245 -24.49 -0.27 -6.49
CA LEU A 245 -24.83 0.43 -5.24
C LEU A 245 -24.93 -0.54 -4.05
N SER A 246 -25.54 -1.71 -4.23
CA SER A 246 -25.65 -2.75 -3.17
C SER A 246 -24.25 -3.24 -2.73
N VAL A 247 -23.35 -3.44 -3.67
CA VAL A 247 -21.95 -3.86 -3.36
C VAL A 247 -21.18 -2.71 -2.71
N ILE A 248 -21.36 -1.47 -3.15
CA ILE A 248 -20.77 -0.26 -2.52
C ILE A 248 -21.14 -0.21 -1.02
N ILE A 249 -22.39 -0.49 -0.66
CA ILE A 249 -22.83 -0.53 0.75
C ILE A 249 -22.01 -1.56 1.56
N THR A 250 -21.76 -2.74 1.00
CA THR A 250 -20.93 -3.77 1.64
C THR A 250 -19.50 -3.30 1.85
N PHE A 251 -18.88 -2.72 0.82
CA PHE A 251 -17.50 -2.18 0.91
C PHE A 251 -17.42 -0.94 1.81
N THR A 252 -18.50 -0.16 1.91
CA THR A 252 -18.58 0.97 2.86
C THR A 252 -18.52 0.48 4.31
N LYS A 253 -19.19 -0.64 4.64
CA LYS A 253 -19.08 -1.27 5.96
C LYS A 253 -17.65 -1.79 6.22
N MET A 254 -17.00 -2.38 5.22
CA MET A 254 -15.59 -2.77 5.32
C MET A 254 -14.70 -1.55 5.56
N LYS A 255 -14.95 -0.42 4.85
CA LYS A 255 -14.24 0.84 5.06
C LYS A 255 -14.34 1.35 6.49
N GLN A 256 -15.53 1.28 7.08
CA GLN A 256 -15.74 1.65 8.49
C GLN A 256 -14.97 0.74 9.45
N HIS A 257 -14.85 -0.55 9.12
CA HIS A 257 -14.14 -1.52 9.95
C HIS A 257 -12.62 -1.38 9.86
N TYR A 258 -12.07 -1.27 8.65
CA TYR A 258 -10.62 -1.22 8.41
C TYR A 258 -10.04 0.20 8.43
N GLY A 259 -10.84 1.23 8.21
CA GLY A 259 -10.45 2.63 8.36
C GLY A 259 -9.58 3.19 7.24
N TRP A 260 -9.68 2.72 5.99
CA TRP A 260 -8.98 3.38 4.89
C TRP A 260 -9.66 4.68 4.48
N GLY A 261 -8.90 5.54 3.82
CA GLY A 261 -9.34 6.86 3.38
C GLY A 261 -8.38 7.95 3.81
N THR A 262 -8.46 9.11 3.12
CA THR A 262 -7.54 10.22 3.37
C THR A 262 -7.79 10.87 4.74
N ASN A 263 -6.71 11.32 5.35
CA ASN A 263 -6.70 12.13 6.57
C ASN A 263 -5.41 12.96 6.63
N ALA A 264 -5.27 13.82 7.65
CA ALA A 264 -4.10 14.70 7.79
C ALA A 264 -2.75 13.94 7.87
N ILE A 265 -2.75 12.73 8.44
CA ILE A 265 -1.54 11.89 8.55
C ILE A 265 -1.12 11.42 7.16
N TYR A 266 -2.05 10.87 6.38
CA TYR A 266 -1.78 10.44 5.01
C TYR A 266 -1.43 11.61 4.10
N HIS A 267 -2.09 12.77 4.26
CA HIS A 267 -1.75 13.97 3.51
C HIS A 267 -0.30 14.41 3.78
N THR A 268 0.11 14.42 5.05
CA THR A 268 1.50 14.71 5.44
C THR A 268 2.47 13.69 4.82
N ALA A 269 2.10 12.41 4.80
CA ALA A 269 2.91 11.37 4.19
C ALA A 269 3.10 11.56 2.68
N GLY A 270 2.04 11.86 1.95
CA GLY A 270 2.10 12.17 0.51
C GLY A 270 3.02 13.36 0.25
N LYS A 271 2.77 14.49 0.92
CA LYS A 271 3.55 15.72 0.78
C LYS A 271 5.05 15.55 1.06
N HIS A 272 5.42 14.65 1.97
CA HIS A 272 6.80 14.42 2.39
C HIS A 272 7.41 13.11 1.86
N HIS A 273 6.75 12.44 0.92
CA HIS A 273 7.20 11.18 0.31
C HIS A 273 7.57 10.11 1.35
N ILE A 274 6.75 9.99 2.41
CA ILE A 274 6.93 8.92 3.41
C ILE A 274 6.33 7.64 2.86
N HIS A 275 7.07 6.53 2.97
CA HIS A 275 6.60 5.25 2.42
C HIS A 275 5.23 4.85 3.02
N PRO A 276 4.21 4.51 2.20
CA PRO A 276 2.82 4.34 2.65
C PRO A 276 2.60 3.32 3.76
N LEU A 277 3.42 2.25 3.82
CA LEU A 277 3.32 1.24 4.87
C LEU A 277 3.60 1.80 6.28
N TYR A 278 4.47 2.81 6.41
CA TYR A 278 4.66 3.46 7.71
C TYR A 278 3.37 4.08 8.22
N MET A 279 2.62 4.71 7.33
CA MET A 279 1.37 5.38 7.72
C MET A 279 0.26 4.38 8.03
N GLN A 280 0.19 3.27 7.32
CA GLN A 280 -0.76 2.19 7.62
C GLN A 280 -0.50 1.64 9.03
N ASP A 281 0.75 1.35 9.39
CA ASP A 281 1.14 0.87 10.71
C ASP A 281 0.92 1.91 11.82
N LEU A 282 1.14 3.19 11.51
CA LEU A 282 0.92 4.29 12.46
C LEU A 282 -0.57 4.54 12.70
N ASN A 283 -1.39 4.47 11.65
CA ASN A 283 -2.83 4.64 11.76
C ASN A 283 -3.50 3.53 12.61
N GLN A 284 -2.89 2.35 12.65
CA GLN A 284 -3.31 1.22 13.48
C GLN A 284 -2.64 1.20 14.87
N SER A 285 -1.77 2.17 15.17
CA SER A 285 -1.05 2.22 16.44
C SER A 285 -1.83 2.97 17.53
N ASN A 286 -1.58 2.62 18.78
CA ASN A 286 -2.12 3.31 19.95
C ASN A 286 -1.22 4.47 20.43
N LEU A 287 -0.46 5.11 19.52
CA LEU A 287 0.40 6.25 19.87
C LEU A 287 -0.44 7.49 20.21
N GLY A 288 -0.05 8.20 21.26
CA GLY A 288 -0.62 9.51 21.57
C GLY A 288 -0.27 10.55 20.49
N SER A 289 -1.06 11.62 20.40
CA SER A 289 -0.92 12.63 19.33
C SER A 289 0.49 13.22 19.20
N ASN A 290 1.15 13.56 20.32
CA ASN A 290 2.51 14.12 20.29
C ASN A 290 3.54 13.11 19.76
N GLN A 291 3.44 11.86 20.20
CA GLN A 291 4.32 10.79 19.73
C GLN A 291 4.14 10.52 18.23
N LEU A 292 2.90 10.55 17.76
CA LEU A 292 2.59 10.38 16.34
C LEU A 292 3.21 11.49 15.50
N ILE A 293 3.13 12.75 15.95
CA ILE A 293 3.77 13.91 15.30
C ILE A 293 5.28 13.74 15.24
N ASP A 294 5.92 13.34 16.33
CA ASP A 294 7.38 13.14 16.39
C ASP A 294 7.83 12.02 15.45
N VAL A 295 7.11 10.88 15.43
CA VAL A 295 7.41 9.76 14.55
C VAL A 295 7.25 10.15 13.07
N ILE A 296 6.14 10.81 12.70
CA ILE A 296 5.92 11.29 11.34
C ILE A 296 7.01 12.27 10.92
N SER A 297 7.40 13.19 11.81
CA SER A 297 8.48 14.14 11.53
C SER A 297 9.82 13.47 11.27
N SER A 298 10.12 12.38 11.99
CA SER A 298 11.34 11.59 11.81
C SER A 298 11.32 10.72 10.56
N LEU A 299 10.14 10.44 9.97
CA LEU A 299 9.98 9.63 8.77
C LEU A 299 10.01 10.43 7.47
N LYS A 300 10.08 11.77 7.51
CA LYS A 300 10.14 12.61 6.30
C LYS A 300 11.29 12.19 5.41
N GLY A 301 10.99 11.93 4.14
CA GLY A 301 11.99 11.47 3.15
C GLY A 301 12.39 9.99 3.28
N GLN A 302 11.73 9.20 4.09
CA GLN A 302 11.94 7.74 4.16
C GLN A 302 11.24 7.05 2.99
N LEU A 303 11.97 6.91 1.89
CA LEU A 303 11.47 6.36 0.63
C LEU A 303 11.34 4.83 0.63
N THR A 304 11.98 4.15 1.58
CA THR A 304 11.93 2.69 1.70
C THR A 304 11.36 2.29 3.05
N TYR A 305 10.50 1.28 3.06
CA TYR A 305 9.97 0.74 4.32
C TYR A 305 11.01 -0.16 5.01
N ASN A 306 11.22 0.11 6.29
CA ASN A 306 12.03 -0.72 7.17
C ASN A 306 11.34 -0.82 8.55
N ASP A 307 10.83 -1.99 8.88
CA ASP A 307 10.11 -2.26 10.12
C ASP A 307 10.95 -1.93 11.38
N SER A 308 12.28 -2.10 11.33
CA SER A 308 13.16 -1.76 12.45
C SER A 308 13.19 -0.26 12.75
N VAL A 309 13.08 0.59 11.72
CA VAL A 309 12.99 2.05 11.89
C VAL A 309 11.73 2.39 12.67
N LEU A 310 10.59 1.86 12.26
CA LEU A 310 9.32 2.11 12.92
C LEU A 310 9.30 1.58 14.36
N LYS A 311 9.82 0.38 14.58
CA LYS A 311 9.95 -0.21 15.93
C LYS A 311 10.80 0.65 16.84
N ASN A 312 11.91 1.19 16.35
CA ASN A 312 12.79 2.08 17.13
C ASN A 312 12.12 3.43 17.44
N LEU A 313 11.38 4.00 16.46
CA LEU A 313 10.65 5.25 16.66
C LEU A 313 9.45 5.08 17.62
N LYS A 314 8.78 3.94 17.59
CA LYS A 314 7.70 3.60 18.52
C LYS A 314 8.18 3.28 19.93
N LYS A 315 9.45 2.92 20.13
CA LYS A 315 10.05 2.78 21.46
C LYS A 315 10.07 4.16 22.10
N GLN A 316 9.13 4.40 23.02
CA GLN A 316 9.04 5.62 23.77
C GLN A 316 10.38 5.86 24.49
N LYS A 317 10.93 7.06 24.36
CA LYS A 317 11.84 7.62 25.37
C LYS A 317 11.01 8.06 26.59
N ALA A 318 10.28 7.13 27.20
CA ALA A 318 9.69 7.39 28.49
C ALA A 318 10.85 7.54 29.47
N VAL A 319 10.90 8.69 30.14
CA VAL A 319 11.83 8.94 31.24
C VAL A 319 11.06 8.72 32.52
N VAL A 320 11.57 7.84 33.38
CA VAL A 320 11.02 7.62 34.71
C VAL A 320 11.87 8.41 35.68
N VAL A 321 11.27 9.39 36.33
CA VAL A 321 11.91 10.14 37.44
C VAL A 321 11.35 9.63 38.77
N ILE A 322 12.24 9.05 39.60
CA ILE A 322 11.90 8.50 40.90
C ILE A 322 12.29 9.56 41.96
N PRO A 323 11.34 10.28 42.59
CA PRO A 323 11.66 11.24 43.64
C PRO A 323 12.10 10.52 44.91
N ALA A 324 13.30 10.81 45.37
CA ALA A 324 13.93 10.18 46.54
C ALA A 324 14.37 11.25 47.55
N ARG A 325 13.41 11.84 48.28
CA ARG A 325 13.70 12.81 49.32
C ARG A 325 14.14 12.12 50.60
N TYR A 326 15.34 12.49 51.13
CA TYR A 326 15.85 11.96 52.36
C TYR A 326 15.14 12.58 53.60
N SER A 327 14.86 13.88 53.54
CA SER A 327 14.24 14.68 54.63
C SER A 327 12.71 14.57 54.64
N SER A 328 12.19 13.34 54.65
CA SER A 328 10.74 13.13 54.83
C SER A 328 10.31 13.31 56.28
N SER A 329 9.31 14.17 56.53
CA SER A 329 8.80 14.44 57.90
C SER A 329 8.16 13.21 58.57
N ARG A 330 7.59 12.28 57.80
CA ARG A 330 6.93 11.07 58.33
C ARG A 330 7.89 9.91 58.54
N PHE A 331 8.93 9.77 57.71
CA PHE A 331 9.93 8.69 57.78
C PHE A 331 11.23 9.17 57.13
N PRO A 332 12.14 9.80 57.90
CA PRO A 332 13.45 10.23 57.40
C PRO A 332 14.26 9.04 56.90
N GLY A 333 14.95 9.21 55.73
CA GLY A 333 15.76 8.17 55.14
C GLY A 333 14.96 7.03 54.48
N LYS A 334 13.65 7.19 54.30
CA LYS A 334 12.77 6.17 53.66
C LYS A 334 13.32 5.55 52.39
N PRO A 335 13.90 6.29 51.43
CA PRO A 335 14.47 5.68 50.19
C PRO A 335 15.58 4.66 50.46
N LEU A 336 16.35 4.82 51.54
CA LEU A 336 17.45 3.96 51.92
C LEU A 336 17.05 2.89 52.96
N ALA A 337 15.80 2.89 53.41
CA ALA A 337 15.29 1.82 54.27
C ALA A 337 15.30 0.49 53.55
N LYS A 338 15.80 -0.57 54.22
CA LYS A 338 15.96 -1.89 53.62
C LYS A 338 14.66 -2.70 53.70
N ILE A 339 14.29 -3.27 52.58
CA ILE A 339 13.21 -4.26 52.46
C ILE A 339 13.89 -5.57 51.95
N ASN A 340 13.84 -6.60 52.77
CA ASN A 340 14.53 -7.86 52.50
C ASN A 340 16.04 -7.69 52.16
N GLY A 341 16.74 -6.84 52.96
CA GLY A 341 18.16 -6.59 52.80
C GLY A 341 18.61 -5.63 51.69
N LYS A 342 17.64 -5.11 50.86
CA LYS A 342 17.90 -4.20 49.77
C LYS A 342 17.14 -2.88 49.95
N GLU A 343 17.75 -1.76 49.60
CA GLU A 343 17.16 -0.42 49.74
C GLU A 343 15.89 -0.30 48.93
N MET A 344 14.87 0.35 49.52
CA MET A 344 13.55 0.54 48.90
C MET A 344 13.64 1.22 47.53
N ILE A 345 14.53 2.20 47.37
CA ILE A 345 14.74 2.93 46.13
C ILE A 345 15.19 2.01 45.00
N LEU A 346 16.02 0.99 45.30
CA LEU A 346 16.50 0.04 44.32
C LEU A 346 15.39 -0.89 43.83
N HIS A 347 14.44 -1.28 44.71
CA HIS A 347 13.26 -2.03 44.28
C HIS A 347 12.39 -1.23 43.29
N VAL A 348 12.23 0.09 43.54
CA VAL A 348 11.49 0.97 42.64
C VAL A 348 12.22 1.15 41.29
N ALA A 349 13.56 1.37 41.34
CA ALA A 349 14.38 1.50 40.14
C ALA A 349 14.36 0.25 39.26
N GLU A 350 14.41 -0.94 39.87
CA GLU A 350 14.30 -2.21 39.13
C GLU A 350 12.95 -2.36 38.43
N LYS A 351 11.87 -1.97 39.08
CA LYS A 351 10.55 -1.97 38.46
C LYS A 351 10.47 -0.97 37.31
N ALA A 352 11.05 0.23 37.49
CA ALA A 352 11.14 1.23 36.43
C ALA A 352 11.97 0.70 35.23
N ASN A 353 13.10 0.02 35.49
CA ASN A 353 13.94 -0.59 34.45
C ASN A 353 13.26 -1.75 33.66
N GLN A 354 12.17 -2.31 34.18
CA GLN A 354 11.35 -3.26 33.46
C GLN A 354 10.42 -2.57 32.44
N ALA A 355 10.08 -1.29 32.68
CA ALA A 355 9.17 -0.52 31.85
C ALA A 355 9.89 0.35 30.81
N VAL A 356 11.11 0.84 31.12
CA VAL A 356 11.91 1.69 30.23
C VAL A 356 13.39 1.23 30.24
N SER A 357 14.16 1.68 29.22
CA SER A 357 15.61 1.43 29.20
C SER A 357 16.30 2.04 30.44
N LYS A 358 17.33 1.36 30.96
CA LYS A 358 18.05 1.75 32.18
C LYS A 358 18.58 3.20 32.13
N GLU A 359 19.00 3.66 30.96
CA GLU A 359 19.46 5.03 30.73
C GLU A 359 18.35 6.09 30.84
N ASN A 360 17.10 5.69 30.89
CA ASN A 360 15.93 6.57 31.00
C ASN A 360 15.32 6.56 32.42
N VAL A 361 15.97 5.95 33.39
CA VAL A 361 15.53 5.96 34.80
C VAL A 361 16.44 6.91 35.60
N TYR A 362 15.84 7.93 36.14
CA TYR A 362 16.54 8.94 36.94
C TYR A 362 16.03 8.95 38.39
N ILE A 363 16.94 9.04 39.35
CA ILE A 363 16.60 9.22 40.76
C ILE A 363 16.82 10.69 41.07
N ALA A 364 15.74 11.40 41.39
CA ALA A 364 15.78 12.81 41.77
C ALA A 364 15.92 12.92 43.31
N THR A 365 17.07 13.36 43.77
CA THR A 365 17.39 13.53 45.18
C THR A 365 17.80 14.97 45.48
N GLU A 366 17.50 15.44 46.68
CA GLU A 366 17.88 16.78 47.18
C GLU A 366 19.30 16.78 47.79
N ASN A 367 19.96 15.63 47.90
CA ASN A 367 21.24 15.48 48.58
C ASN A 367 22.26 14.75 47.68
N SER A 368 23.42 15.35 47.48
CA SER A 368 24.52 14.79 46.66
C SER A 368 25.26 13.61 47.34
N LYS A 369 24.85 13.21 48.53
CA LYS A 369 25.46 12.11 49.32
C LYS A 369 24.59 10.83 49.37
N SER A 370 23.54 10.76 48.59
CA SER A 370 22.69 9.56 48.49
C SER A 370 22.95 8.74 47.23
#